data_8f72e466782055ba2cdfae7675226d33
#
_entry.id   8f72e466782055ba2cdfae7675226d33
#
_cell.length_a   1.000
_cell.length_b   1.000
_cell.length_c   1.000
_cell.angle_alpha   90.00
_cell.angle_beta   90.00
_cell.angle_gamma   90.00
#
_symmetry.space_group_name_H-M   'P 1'
#
loop_
_entity.id
_entity.type
_entity.pdbx_description
1 polymer ?
#
loop_
_entity_poly.entity_id
_entity_poly.type
_entity_poly.pdbx_seq_one_letter_code
_entity_poly.pdbx_strand_id
1 'polypeptide(L)'
;MRMFVDLRLRSSINDPGQVEKIVRKSSELGYRMVGIPLPPSVTQDETNLLRKICKDAKIDFVSRVNFTPKTPNELLHDLRRFRLRFEVVSVTCTSKRVARQAAKDRRVDLLSFPATDIHKRFFDRAEAELASKALSCLEIEMAPLLSLSGYSRIRLLSRLRREVTIAKRFNVPVIISSGATNEYLMRSPHDYAALATLFDMPLPYALRALSEDPLAIVERNRKKLSPDYVAPGIQVVRRKTVV
;
A
#
# COMPACT_ATOMS: atom_id res chain seq x y z
N MET A 1 -5.04 14.79 16.06
CA MET A 1 -4.18 15.09 14.89
C MET A 1 -4.15 13.86 14.00
N ARG A 2 -4.41 13.99 12.68
CA ARG A 2 -4.37 12.85 11.77
C ARG A 2 -2.93 12.37 11.55
N MET A 3 -2.70 11.06 11.59
CA MET A 3 -1.44 10.43 11.22
C MET A 3 -1.50 10.08 9.73
N PHE A 4 -0.73 10.79 8.91
CA PHE A 4 -0.65 10.51 7.48
C PHE A 4 0.37 9.41 7.19
N VAL A 5 -0.01 8.52 6.27
CA VAL A 5 0.70 7.30 5.90
C VAL A 5 0.87 7.24 4.40
N ASP A 6 2.07 6.98 3.94
CA ASP A 6 2.34 6.62 2.54
C ASP A 6 2.84 5.19 2.48
N LEU A 7 2.05 4.28 1.97
CA LEU A 7 2.43 2.86 1.94
C LEU A 7 3.35 2.49 0.78
N ARG A 8 3.76 3.42 -0.10
CA ARG A 8 4.57 3.07 -1.27
C ARG A 8 5.56 4.15 -1.69
N LEU A 9 6.73 4.16 -1.07
CA LEU A 9 7.91 4.86 -1.59
C LEU A 9 8.69 3.90 -2.49
N ARG A 10 8.81 4.21 -3.80
CA ARG A 10 9.48 3.35 -4.78
C ARG A 10 10.99 3.63 -4.90
N SER A 11 11.66 3.90 -3.81
CA SER A 11 13.11 4.05 -3.78
C SER A 11 13.81 2.68 -3.86
N SER A 12 14.98 2.64 -4.49
CA SER A 12 15.81 1.43 -4.51
C SER A 12 16.48 1.23 -3.15
N ILE A 13 16.35 0.05 -2.55
CA ILE A 13 17.07 -0.30 -1.31
C ILE A 13 18.59 -0.33 -1.49
N ASN A 14 19.06 -0.47 -2.74
CA ASN A 14 20.47 -0.47 -3.09
C ASN A 14 21.09 0.94 -3.13
N ASP A 15 20.25 1.98 -2.96
CA ASP A 15 20.68 3.38 -2.86
C ASP A 15 20.18 4.00 -1.56
N PRO A 16 20.88 3.77 -0.43
CA PRO A 16 20.49 4.33 0.86
C PRO A 16 20.41 5.84 0.88
N GLY A 17 21.25 6.53 0.09
CA GLY A 17 21.24 7.98 -0.01
C GLY A 17 19.94 8.52 -0.64
N GLN A 18 19.43 7.85 -1.67
CA GLN A 18 18.13 8.19 -2.26
C GLN A 18 16.98 7.86 -1.31
N VAL A 19 17.07 6.74 -0.59
CA VAL A 19 16.08 6.40 0.45
C VAL A 19 16.04 7.49 1.53
N GLU A 20 17.19 7.94 2.03
CA GLU A 20 17.26 8.99 3.05
C GLU A 20 16.60 10.28 2.55
N LYS A 21 16.90 10.73 1.33
CA LYS A 21 16.31 11.95 0.75
C LYS A 21 14.80 11.88 0.69
N ILE A 22 14.23 10.78 0.17
CA ILE A 22 12.78 10.65 0.00
C ILE A 22 12.08 10.48 1.36
N VAL A 23 12.68 9.78 2.32
CA VAL A 23 12.14 9.62 3.67
C VAL A 23 12.17 10.94 4.43
N ARG A 24 13.27 11.71 4.36
CA ARG A 24 13.35 13.05 4.93
C ARG A 24 12.29 13.98 4.34
N LYS A 25 12.13 13.95 3.00
CA LYS A 25 11.10 14.71 2.32
C LYS A 25 9.69 14.32 2.77
N SER A 26 9.43 13.03 2.98
CA SER A 26 8.16 12.56 3.52
C SER A 26 7.86 13.15 4.90
N SER A 27 8.86 13.18 5.79
CA SER A 27 8.74 13.79 7.12
C SER A 27 8.40 15.29 7.06
N GLU A 28 9.10 16.04 6.21
CA GLU A 28 8.86 17.47 5.96
C GLU A 28 7.45 17.75 5.45
N LEU A 29 6.92 16.87 4.60
CA LEU A 29 5.58 16.99 4.03
C LEU A 29 4.46 16.54 4.98
N GLY A 30 4.81 16.05 6.18
CA GLY A 30 3.85 15.73 7.23
C GLY A 30 3.44 14.27 7.33
N TYR A 31 4.08 13.36 6.57
CA TYR A 31 3.90 11.93 6.79
C TYR A 31 4.57 11.49 8.09
N ARG A 32 3.99 10.49 8.74
CA ARG A 32 4.52 9.91 9.99
C ARG A 32 4.82 8.43 9.87
N MET A 33 4.36 7.81 8.79
CA MET A 33 4.59 6.38 8.50
C MET A 33 4.79 6.21 7.01
N VAL A 34 5.79 5.41 6.62
CA VAL A 34 6.06 5.10 5.21
C VAL A 34 6.31 3.62 4.99
N GLY A 35 5.73 3.10 3.90
CA GLY A 35 5.96 1.75 3.40
C GLY A 35 7.00 1.76 2.29
N ILE A 36 8.05 0.97 2.46
CA ILE A 36 9.09 0.79 1.44
C ILE A 36 8.97 -0.64 0.90
N PRO A 37 8.75 -0.80 -0.42
CA PRO A 37 8.73 -2.11 -1.06
C PRO A 37 10.09 -2.80 -0.96
N LEU A 38 10.10 -4.00 -0.42
CA LEU A 38 11.27 -4.83 -0.24
C LEU A 38 11.18 -6.06 -1.14
N PRO A 39 12.30 -6.55 -1.69
CA PRO A 39 12.31 -7.83 -2.37
C PRO A 39 12.11 -8.96 -1.36
N PRO A 40 11.54 -10.11 -1.78
CA PRO A 40 11.40 -11.27 -0.90
C PRO A 40 12.73 -11.80 -0.33
N SER A 41 13.84 -11.49 -1.00
CA SER A 41 15.21 -11.88 -0.60
C SER A 41 15.88 -10.90 0.37
N VAL A 42 15.19 -9.80 0.77
CA VAL A 42 15.75 -8.80 1.68
C VAL A 42 16.32 -9.41 2.94
N THR A 43 17.51 -8.97 3.33
CA THR A 43 18.19 -9.40 4.56
C THR A 43 17.70 -8.60 5.77
N GLN A 44 18.00 -9.13 6.95
CA GLN A 44 17.68 -8.43 8.19
C GLN A 44 18.50 -7.13 8.34
N ASP A 45 19.74 -7.13 7.87
CA ASP A 45 20.63 -5.96 7.96
C ASP A 45 20.14 -4.82 7.06
N GLU A 46 19.71 -5.12 5.83
CA GLU A 46 19.08 -4.14 4.94
C GLU A 46 17.79 -3.58 5.57
N THR A 47 16.97 -4.42 6.17
CA THR A 47 15.75 -4.00 6.87
C THR A 47 16.07 -3.10 8.07
N ASN A 48 17.11 -3.44 8.84
CA ASN A 48 17.55 -2.64 10.00
C ASN A 48 18.11 -1.28 9.58
N LEU A 49 18.84 -1.22 8.45
CA LEU A 49 19.32 0.03 7.87
C LEU A 49 18.14 0.95 7.52
N LEU A 50 17.12 0.44 6.84
CA LEU A 50 15.93 1.22 6.49
C LEU A 50 15.17 1.71 7.72
N ARG A 51 15.04 0.86 8.75
CA ARG A 51 14.46 1.29 10.03
C ARG A 51 15.24 2.43 10.67
N LYS A 52 16.58 2.37 10.63
CA LYS A 52 17.42 3.44 11.15
C LYS A 52 17.19 4.75 10.39
N ILE A 53 17.23 4.73 9.06
CA ILE A 53 16.97 5.89 8.20
C ILE A 53 15.60 6.52 8.53
N CYS A 54 14.56 5.71 8.62
CA CYS A 54 13.23 6.20 8.95
C CYS A 54 13.15 6.77 10.37
N LYS A 55 13.78 6.11 11.34
CA LYS A 55 13.82 6.56 12.74
C LYS A 55 14.54 7.92 12.87
N ASP A 56 15.65 8.11 12.17
CA ASP A 56 16.40 9.36 12.16
C ASP A 56 15.57 10.51 11.56
N ALA A 57 14.69 10.22 10.63
CA ALA A 57 13.72 11.16 10.07
C ALA A 57 12.41 11.27 10.88
N LYS A 58 12.28 10.61 12.03
CA LYS A 58 11.05 10.54 12.88
C LYS A 58 9.83 9.98 12.14
N ILE A 59 10.07 9.00 11.29
CA ILE A 59 9.07 8.26 10.52
C ILE A 59 9.02 6.82 10.98
N ASP A 60 7.82 6.26 11.11
CA ASP A 60 7.59 4.85 11.35
C ASP A 60 7.73 4.05 10.03
N PHE A 61 8.61 3.07 10.03
CA PHE A 61 8.90 2.23 8.88
C PHE A 61 7.93 1.05 8.81
N VAL A 62 7.36 0.83 7.62
CA VAL A 62 6.51 -0.32 7.32
C VAL A 62 7.18 -1.18 6.26
N SER A 63 7.43 -2.44 6.60
CA SER A 63 7.94 -3.42 5.65
C SER A 63 6.82 -3.85 4.70
N ARG A 64 7.03 -3.64 3.40
CA ARG A 64 6.06 -3.97 2.37
C ARG A 64 6.69 -4.88 1.32
N VAL A 65 5.91 -5.84 0.81
CA VAL A 65 6.27 -6.63 -0.37
C VAL A 65 5.26 -6.40 -1.49
N ASN A 66 5.78 -6.32 -2.73
CA ASN A 66 4.95 -6.24 -3.93
C ASN A 66 5.14 -7.50 -4.75
N PHE A 67 4.09 -8.31 -4.88
CA PHE A 67 4.09 -9.45 -5.80
C PHE A 67 3.55 -9.05 -7.17
N THR A 68 4.16 -9.58 -8.23
CA THR A 68 3.68 -9.42 -9.61
C THR A 68 3.57 -10.81 -10.25
N PRO A 69 2.68 -11.67 -9.73
CA PRO A 69 2.56 -13.05 -10.19
C PRO A 69 1.96 -13.11 -11.59
N LYS A 70 2.41 -14.07 -12.39
CA LYS A 70 1.85 -14.34 -13.73
C LYS A 70 0.60 -15.24 -13.63
N THR A 71 0.54 -16.09 -12.61
CA THR A 71 -0.55 -17.04 -12.40
C THR A 71 -1.10 -16.99 -10.98
N PRO A 72 -2.36 -17.43 -10.75
CA PRO A 72 -2.91 -17.59 -9.40
C PRO A 72 -2.11 -18.54 -8.51
N ASN A 73 -1.53 -19.62 -9.07
CA ASN A 73 -0.75 -20.58 -8.30
C ASN A 73 0.56 -19.97 -7.80
N GLU A 74 1.24 -19.19 -8.62
CA GLU A 74 2.42 -18.41 -8.22
C GLU A 74 2.09 -17.46 -7.06
N LEU A 75 0.98 -16.72 -7.15
CA LEU A 75 0.51 -15.87 -6.06
C LEU A 75 0.30 -16.68 -4.77
N LEU A 76 -0.37 -17.82 -4.84
CA LEU A 76 -0.63 -18.65 -3.67
C LEU A 76 0.66 -19.20 -3.04
N HIS A 77 1.64 -19.56 -3.87
CA HIS A 77 2.98 -19.97 -3.42
C HIS A 77 3.69 -18.84 -2.66
N ASP A 78 3.74 -17.64 -3.25
CA ASP A 78 4.38 -16.47 -2.66
C ASP A 78 3.71 -16.07 -1.34
N LEU A 79 2.38 -16.07 -1.29
CA LEU A 79 1.64 -15.76 -0.08
C LEU A 79 1.88 -16.78 1.05
N ARG A 80 2.04 -18.08 0.76
CA ARG A 80 2.39 -19.09 1.77
C ARG A 80 3.77 -18.85 2.34
N ARG A 81 4.73 -18.46 1.49
CA ARG A 81 6.13 -18.32 1.86
C ARG A 81 6.43 -17.01 2.57
N PHE A 82 5.81 -15.90 2.16
CA PHE A 82 6.27 -14.59 2.54
C PHE A 82 5.27 -13.76 3.37
N ARG A 83 3.98 -14.17 3.49
CA ARG A 83 2.97 -13.35 4.17
C ARG A 83 3.35 -12.94 5.59
N LEU A 84 3.99 -13.82 6.34
CA LEU A 84 4.38 -13.58 7.73
C LEU A 84 5.70 -12.82 7.90
N ARG A 85 6.34 -12.44 6.80
CA ARG A 85 7.61 -11.68 6.82
C ARG A 85 7.43 -10.18 6.65
N PHE A 86 6.28 -9.75 6.13
CA PHE A 86 6.03 -8.36 5.77
C PHE A 86 4.74 -7.86 6.40
N GLU A 87 4.77 -6.59 6.82
CA GLU A 87 3.60 -5.94 7.41
C GLU A 87 2.51 -5.68 6.37
N VAL A 88 2.88 -5.32 5.14
CA VAL A 88 1.94 -5.05 4.05
C VAL A 88 2.28 -5.91 2.82
N VAL A 89 1.27 -6.60 2.31
CA VAL A 89 1.35 -7.38 1.08
C VAL A 89 0.49 -6.74 0.00
N SER A 90 1.12 -6.30 -1.07
CA SER A 90 0.48 -5.74 -2.25
C SER A 90 0.64 -6.68 -3.45
N VAL A 91 -0.40 -6.80 -4.27
CA VAL A 91 -0.36 -7.57 -5.50
C VAL A 91 -0.61 -6.66 -6.70
N THR A 92 0.35 -6.62 -7.61
CA THR A 92 0.18 -5.96 -8.90
C THR A 92 -0.59 -6.90 -9.83
N CYS A 93 -1.83 -6.56 -10.08
CA CYS A 93 -2.77 -7.36 -10.86
C CYS A 93 -2.53 -7.14 -12.37
N THR A 94 -1.86 -8.09 -13.02
CA THR A 94 -1.55 -8.02 -14.47
C THR A 94 -2.53 -8.82 -15.33
N SER A 95 -3.37 -9.65 -14.73
CA SER A 95 -4.44 -10.41 -15.41
C SER A 95 -5.67 -10.53 -14.51
N LYS A 96 -6.86 -10.73 -15.12
CA LYS A 96 -8.11 -10.91 -14.37
C LYS A 96 -8.08 -12.12 -13.43
N ARG A 97 -7.42 -13.20 -13.83
CA ARG A 97 -7.30 -14.41 -13.00
C ARG A 97 -6.52 -14.12 -11.73
N VAL A 98 -5.39 -13.40 -11.85
CA VAL A 98 -4.58 -12.97 -10.71
C VAL A 98 -5.35 -11.98 -9.84
N ALA A 99 -6.00 -10.98 -10.44
CA ALA A 99 -6.78 -9.97 -9.71
C ALA A 99 -7.89 -10.62 -8.85
N ARG A 100 -8.65 -11.54 -9.41
CA ARG A 100 -9.69 -12.27 -8.67
C ARG A 100 -9.15 -13.17 -7.57
N GLN A 101 -8.01 -13.84 -7.82
CA GLN A 101 -7.36 -14.63 -6.78
C GLN A 101 -6.84 -13.73 -5.65
N ALA A 102 -6.22 -12.60 -5.98
CA ALA A 102 -5.73 -11.63 -5.01
C ALA A 102 -6.89 -11.01 -4.19
N ALA A 103 -7.97 -10.61 -4.87
CA ALA A 103 -9.12 -9.98 -4.24
C ALA A 103 -9.86 -10.89 -3.24
N LYS A 104 -9.88 -12.21 -3.44
CA LYS A 104 -10.53 -13.14 -2.50
C LYS A 104 -9.63 -13.64 -1.37
N ASP A 105 -8.31 -13.39 -1.44
CA ASP A 105 -7.35 -13.94 -0.47
C ASP A 105 -7.08 -12.95 0.67
N ARG A 106 -7.49 -13.30 1.88
CA ARG A 106 -7.33 -12.47 3.09
C ARG A 106 -5.88 -12.17 3.48
N ARG A 107 -4.90 -12.78 2.81
CA ARG A 107 -3.47 -12.51 3.00
C ARG A 107 -2.99 -11.34 2.17
N VAL A 108 -3.78 -10.89 1.19
CA VAL A 108 -3.50 -9.72 0.35
C VAL A 108 -4.15 -8.49 0.98
N ASP A 109 -3.35 -7.46 1.21
CA ASP A 109 -3.83 -6.21 1.78
C ASP A 109 -4.22 -5.20 0.70
N LEU A 110 -3.42 -5.12 -0.37
CA LEU A 110 -3.55 -4.10 -1.42
C LEU A 110 -3.62 -4.73 -2.81
N LEU A 111 -4.61 -4.30 -3.58
CA LEU A 111 -4.75 -4.58 -5.01
C LEU A 111 -4.24 -3.37 -5.79
N SER A 112 -3.14 -3.53 -6.50
CA SER A 112 -2.52 -2.49 -7.32
C SER A 112 -2.67 -2.83 -8.80
N PHE A 113 -2.91 -1.82 -9.64
CA PHE A 113 -3.07 -2.00 -11.09
C PHE A 113 -2.09 -1.11 -11.84
N PRO A 114 -1.46 -1.59 -12.95
CA PRO A 114 -0.53 -0.80 -13.73
C PRO A 114 -1.15 0.53 -14.20
N ALA A 115 -0.45 1.63 -14.00
CA ALA A 115 -0.93 2.95 -14.42
C ALA A 115 -0.66 3.23 -15.91
N THR A 116 0.42 2.65 -16.47
CA THR A 116 0.84 2.86 -17.86
C THR A 116 0.08 1.98 -18.85
N ASP A 117 -0.45 0.84 -18.40
CA ASP A 117 -1.22 -0.08 -19.24
C ASP A 117 -2.68 -0.12 -18.76
N ILE A 118 -3.47 0.73 -19.40
CA ILE A 118 -4.91 0.88 -19.07
C ILE A 118 -5.69 -0.41 -19.32
N HIS A 119 -5.26 -1.26 -20.26
CA HIS A 119 -5.92 -2.53 -20.53
C HIS A 119 -5.74 -3.54 -19.40
N LYS A 120 -4.75 -3.33 -18.54
CA LYS A 120 -4.51 -4.14 -17.33
C LYS A 120 -5.15 -3.56 -16.07
N ARG A 121 -5.98 -2.54 -16.18
CA ARG A 121 -6.78 -2.02 -15.07
C ARG A 121 -8.17 -2.63 -15.12
N PHE A 122 -8.35 -3.74 -14.44
CA PHE A 122 -9.59 -4.55 -14.52
C PHE A 122 -10.48 -4.44 -13.28
N PHE A 123 -10.17 -3.56 -12.33
CA PHE A 123 -10.98 -3.46 -11.12
C PHE A 123 -12.45 -3.26 -11.48
N ASP A 124 -13.22 -4.35 -11.39
CA ASP A 124 -14.63 -4.43 -11.74
C ASP A 124 -15.49 -4.81 -10.52
N ARG A 125 -16.79 -4.98 -10.73
CA ARG A 125 -17.73 -5.36 -9.67
C ARG A 125 -17.37 -6.68 -9.00
N ALA A 126 -16.91 -7.66 -9.77
CA ALA A 126 -16.58 -8.98 -9.25
C ALA A 126 -15.31 -8.92 -8.35
N GLU A 127 -14.28 -8.17 -8.76
CA GLU A 127 -13.12 -7.93 -7.90
C GLU A 127 -13.51 -7.17 -6.65
N ALA A 128 -14.33 -6.13 -6.76
CA ALA A 128 -14.75 -5.32 -5.60
C ALA A 128 -15.56 -6.14 -4.59
N GLU A 129 -16.46 -6.99 -5.03
CA GLU A 129 -17.21 -7.89 -4.16
C GLU A 129 -16.31 -8.88 -3.42
N LEU A 130 -15.33 -9.47 -4.11
CA LEU A 130 -14.34 -10.35 -3.49
C LEU A 130 -13.46 -9.60 -2.50
N ALA A 131 -12.95 -8.42 -2.87
CA ALA A 131 -12.09 -7.59 -2.05
C ALA A 131 -12.80 -7.13 -0.75
N SER A 132 -14.05 -6.73 -0.84
CA SER A 132 -14.87 -6.35 0.32
C SER A 132 -14.98 -7.49 1.34
N LYS A 133 -15.21 -8.73 0.89
CA LYS A 133 -15.30 -9.93 1.75
C LYS A 133 -13.95 -10.35 2.34
N ALA A 134 -12.85 -10.10 1.63
CA ALA A 134 -11.50 -10.44 2.04
C ALA A 134 -10.81 -9.33 2.84
N LEU A 135 -11.38 -8.13 2.93
CA LEU A 135 -10.81 -6.93 3.53
C LEU A 135 -9.54 -6.44 2.80
N SER A 136 -9.45 -6.70 1.49
CA SER A 136 -8.43 -6.13 0.62
C SER A 136 -8.84 -4.74 0.15
N CYS A 137 -7.86 -3.85 -0.02
CA CYS A 137 -8.08 -2.45 -0.41
C CYS A 137 -7.59 -2.20 -1.85
N LEU A 138 -8.20 -1.24 -2.53
CA LEU A 138 -7.72 -0.76 -3.83
C LEU A 138 -6.62 0.27 -3.62
N GLU A 139 -5.42 0.04 -4.16
CA GLU A 139 -4.33 1.01 -4.12
C GLU A 139 -4.28 1.85 -5.38
N ILE A 140 -4.18 3.17 -5.21
CA ILE A 140 -3.97 4.16 -6.26
C ILE A 140 -2.65 4.87 -6.03
N GLU A 141 -1.73 4.77 -7.01
CA GLU A 141 -0.45 5.49 -7.01
C GLU A 141 -0.62 6.86 -7.67
N MET A 142 -0.10 7.90 -7.01
CA MET A 142 -0.24 9.28 -7.47
C MET A 142 0.88 9.73 -8.42
N ALA A 143 2.09 9.16 -8.33
CA ALA A 143 3.22 9.54 -9.20
C ALA A 143 2.89 9.47 -10.71
N PRO A 144 2.15 8.48 -11.21
CA PRO A 144 1.75 8.46 -12.62
C PRO A 144 0.87 9.65 -13.04
N LEU A 145 0.03 10.18 -12.15
CA LEU A 145 -0.76 11.39 -12.44
C LEU A 145 0.10 12.64 -12.57
N LEU A 146 1.23 12.67 -11.87
CA LEU A 146 2.19 13.79 -11.93
C LEU A 146 3.10 13.69 -13.16
N SER A 147 3.48 12.48 -13.57
CA SER A 147 4.45 12.25 -14.65
C SER A 147 3.82 12.10 -16.05
N LEU A 148 2.60 11.56 -16.15
CA LEU A 148 1.90 11.43 -17.42
C LEU A 148 1.37 12.79 -17.91
N SER A 149 1.29 12.94 -19.22
CA SER A 149 0.75 14.14 -19.87
C SER A 149 -0.28 13.79 -20.94
N GLY A 150 -1.03 14.77 -21.41
CA GLY A 150 -1.95 14.67 -22.53
C GLY A 150 -2.96 13.52 -22.39
N TYR A 151 -3.17 12.80 -23.46
CA TYR A 151 -4.18 11.75 -23.57
C TYR A 151 -4.00 10.60 -22.55
N SER A 152 -2.76 10.23 -22.25
CA SER A 152 -2.47 9.16 -21.29
C SER A 152 -2.96 9.52 -19.87
N ARG A 153 -2.77 10.77 -19.45
CA ARG A 153 -3.27 11.26 -18.15
C ARG A 153 -4.79 11.26 -18.11
N ILE A 154 -5.45 11.75 -19.18
CA ILE A 154 -6.92 11.78 -19.29
C ILE A 154 -7.49 10.37 -19.18
N ARG A 155 -6.92 9.42 -19.90
CA ARG A 155 -7.36 8.02 -19.85
C ARG A 155 -7.17 7.40 -18.44
N LEU A 156 -6.06 7.69 -17.78
CA LEU A 156 -5.83 7.23 -16.41
C LEU A 156 -6.88 7.81 -15.45
N LEU A 157 -7.13 9.12 -15.50
CA LEU A 157 -8.16 9.76 -14.67
C LEU A 157 -9.55 9.16 -14.89
N SER A 158 -9.94 8.91 -16.14
CA SER A 158 -11.21 8.25 -16.46
C SER A 158 -11.32 6.85 -15.85
N ARG A 159 -10.23 6.08 -15.85
CA ARG A 159 -10.21 4.75 -15.23
C ARG A 159 -10.28 4.82 -13.71
N LEU A 160 -9.49 5.71 -13.09
CA LEU A 160 -9.51 5.90 -11.65
C LEU A 160 -10.89 6.33 -11.14
N ARG A 161 -11.57 7.23 -11.85
CA ARG A 161 -12.95 7.64 -11.56
C ARG A 161 -13.90 6.45 -11.50
N ARG A 162 -13.84 5.58 -12.52
CA ARG A 162 -14.64 4.34 -12.55
C ARG A 162 -14.30 3.40 -11.39
N GLU A 163 -13.01 3.19 -11.11
CA GLU A 163 -12.54 2.31 -10.04
C GLU A 163 -12.98 2.81 -8.66
N VAL A 164 -12.84 4.10 -8.39
CA VAL A 164 -13.29 4.73 -7.14
C VAL A 164 -14.80 4.61 -6.97
N THR A 165 -15.58 4.81 -8.04
CA THR A 165 -17.03 4.63 -8.03
C THR A 165 -17.41 3.18 -7.66
N ILE A 166 -16.72 2.19 -8.25
CA ILE A 166 -16.95 0.78 -7.95
C ILE A 166 -16.53 0.48 -6.50
N ALA A 167 -15.34 0.90 -6.09
CA ALA A 167 -14.83 0.69 -4.73
C ALA A 167 -15.80 1.23 -3.67
N LYS A 168 -16.29 2.47 -3.85
CA LYS A 168 -17.28 3.09 -2.98
C LYS A 168 -18.58 2.29 -2.90
N ARG A 169 -19.10 1.81 -4.04
CA ARG A 169 -20.34 1.04 -4.11
C ARG A 169 -20.26 -0.28 -3.34
N PHE A 170 -19.10 -0.92 -3.31
CA PHE A 170 -18.87 -2.21 -2.64
C PHE A 170 -18.19 -2.08 -1.28
N ASN A 171 -18.05 -0.86 -0.76
CA ASN A 171 -17.36 -0.57 0.51
C ASN A 171 -15.92 -1.11 0.55
N VAL A 172 -15.21 -1.08 -0.57
CA VAL A 172 -13.78 -1.40 -0.63
C VAL A 172 -13.01 -0.12 -0.31
N PRO A 173 -12.18 -0.10 0.75
CA PRO A 173 -11.36 1.06 1.05
C PRO A 173 -10.38 1.33 -0.09
N VAL A 174 -10.17 2.61 -0.39
CA VAL A 174 -9.15 3.06 -1.33
C VAL A 174 -7.96 3.60 -0.55
N ILE A 175 -6.77 3.13 -0.88
CA ILE A 175 -5.52 3.63 -0.32
C ILE A 175 -4.82 4.47 -1.37
N ILE A 176 -4.44 5.69 -1.00
CA ILE A 176 -3.63 6.55 -1.84
C ILE A 176 -2.18 6.42 -1.38
N SER A 177 -1.30 6.09 -2.32
CA SER A 177 0.14 6.03 -2.09
C SER A 177 0.84 6.96 -3.09
N SER A 178 1.97 7.53 -2.71
CA SER A 178 2.72 8.41 -3.63
C SER A 178 3.20 7.65 -4.87
N GLY A 179 3.73 6.46 -4.69
CA GLY A 179 4.44 5.73 -5.74
C GLY A 179 5.71 6.48 -6.20
N ALA A 180 6.20 7.42 -5.39
CA ALA A 180 7.29 8.30 -5.73
C ALA A 180 8.62 7.52 -5.80
N THR A 181 9.39 7.76 -6.86
CA THR A 181 10.73 7.19 -7.06
C THR A 181 11.84 8.14 -6.59
N ASN A 182 11.51 9.40 -6.39
CA ASN A 182 12.42 10.44 -5.90
C ASN A 182 11.62 11.51 -5.13
N GLU A 183 12.34 12.38 -4.44
CA GLU A 183 11.78 13.44 -3.60
C GLU A 183 10.95 14.47 -4.38
N TYR A 184 11.21 14.67 -5.68
CA TYR A 184 10.49 15.63 -6.52
C TYR A 184 9.08 15.17 -6.90
N LEU A 185 8.80 13.87 -6.82
CA LEU A 185 7.46 13.31 -7.04
C LEU A 185 6.61 13.27 -5.76
N MET A 186 7.18 13.61 -4.62
CA MET A 186 6.46 13.71 -3.37
C MET A 186 5.59 14.97 -3.29
N ARG A 187 4.41 14.82 -2.72
CA ARG A 187 3.47 15.92 -2.40
C ARG A 187 2.96 15.73 -0.98
N SER A 188 2.48 16.82 -0.37
CA SER A 188 1.85 16.71 0.94
C SER A 188 0.57 15.84 0.87
N PRO A 189 0.14 15.24 1.98
CA PRO A 189 -1.11 14.50 2.03
C PRO A 189 -2.32 15.32 1.57
N HIS A 190 -2.34 16.61 1.89
CA HIS A 190 -3.41 17.52 1.47
C HIS A 190 -3.40 17.78 -0.04
N ASP A 191 -2.22 17.90 -0.66
CA ASP A 191 -2.10 18.06 -2.11
C ASP A 191 -2.57 16.79 -2.83
N TYR A 192 -2.18 15.59 -2.34
CA TYR A 192 -2.68 14.35 -2.91
C TYR A 192 -4.19 14.18 -2.72
N ALA A 193 -4.72 14.60 -1.57
CA ALA A 193 -6.17 14.57 -1.36
C ALA A 193 -6.89 15.54 -2.29
N ALA A 194 -6.34 16.74 -2.55
CA ALA A 194 -6.87 17.67 -3.53
C ALA A 194 -6.79 17.09 -4.96
N LEU A 195 -5.67 16.49 -5.35
CA LEU A 195 -5.53 15.83 -6.65
C LEU A 195 -6.52 14.66 -6.84
N ALA A 196 -6.89 13.97 -5.76
CA ALA A 196 -7.84 12.87 -5.82
C ALA A 196 -9.26 13.33 -6.22
N THR A 197 -9.59 14.60 -6.04
CA THR A 197 -10.88 15.15 -6.51
C THR A 197 -11.02 15.14 -8.03
N LEU A 198 -9.89 15.08 -8.77
CA LEU A 198 -9.91 14.98 -10.24
C LEU A 198 -10.49 13.64 -10.74
N PHE A 199 -10.55 12.63 -9.89
CA PHE A 199 -11.21 11.36 -10.20
C PHE A 199 -12.37 11.06 -9.25
N ASP A 200 -13.12 12.12 -8.89
CA ASP A 200 -14.39 12.08 -8.14
C ASP A 200 -14.27 11.46 -6.73
N MET A 201 -13.11 11.56 -6.11
CA MET A 201 -12.90 11.16 -4.73
C MET A 201 -13.12 12.37 -3.80
N PRO A 202 -14.18 12.39 -2.97
CA PRO A 202 -14.43 13.53 -2.07
C PRO A 202 -13.27 13.76 -1.10
N LEU A 203 -12.94 15.01 -0.81
CA LEU A 203 -11.80 15.38 0.03
C LEU A 203 -11.74 14.64 1.39
N PRO A 204 -12.85 14.50 2.16
CA PRO A 204 -12.81 13.74 3.41
C PRO A 204 -12.45 12.26 3.21
N TYR A 205 -12.91 11.66 2.10
CA TYR A 205 -12.61 10.28 1.76
C TYR A 205 -11.14 10.12 1.31
N ALA A 206 -10.63 11.06 0.53
CA ALA A 206 -9.22 11.11 0.13
C ALA A 206 -8.27 11.27 1.34
N LEU A 207 -8.64 12.11 2.31
CA LEU A 207 -7.87 12.26 3.56
C LEU A 207 -7.87 10.98 4.40
N ARG A 208 -8.99 10.23 4.45
CA ARG A 208 -9.03 8.91 5.10
C ARG A 208 -8.12 7.91 4.38
N ALA A 209 -8.14 7.90 3.04
CA ALA A 209 -7.31 7.04 2.20
C ALA A 209 -5.79 7.30 2.36
N LEU A 210 -5.41 8.42 2.95
CA LEU A 210 -4.03 8.82 3.26
C LEU A 210 -3.70 8.73 4.76
N SER A 211 -4.66 8.34 5.62
CA SER A 211 -4.47 8.35 7.07
C SER A 211 -5.05 7.09 7.74
N GLU A 212 -6.34 7.11 8.02
CA GLU A 212 -7.04 6.11 8.83
C GLU A 212 -7.04 4.73 8.17
N ASP A 213 -7.36 4.65 6.88
CA ASP A 213 -7.47 3.38 6.16
C ASP A 213 -6.11 2.65 6.01
N PRO A 214 -4.99 3.30 5.58
CA PRO A 214 -3.69 2.64 5.55
C PRO A 214 -3.14 2.33 6.96
N LEU A 215 -3.38 3.18 7.95
CA LEU A 215 -3.00 2.92 9.34
C LEU A 215 -3.66 1.65 9.88
N ALA A 216 -4.97 1.49 9.65
CA ALA A 216 -5.73 0.31 10.08
C ALA A 216 -5.18 -1.00 9.46
N ILE A 217 -4.68 -0.97 8.23
CA ILE A 217 -4.02 -2.14 7.61
C ILE A 217 -2.76 -2.49 8.39
N VAL A 218 -1.89 -1.51 8.64
CA VAL A 218 -0.60 -1.73 9.31
C VAL A 218 -0.82 -2.22 10.74
N GLU A 219 -1.68 -1.59 11.51
CA GLU A 219 -1.99 -1.98 12.88
C GLU A 219 -2.58 -3.39 12.97
N ARG A 220 -3.54 -3.71 12.07
CA ARG A 220 -4.11 -5.06 11.97
C ARG A 220 -3.02 -6.11 11.72
N ASN A 221 -2.08 -5.81 10.83
CA ASN A 221 -1.05 -6.76 10.42
C ASN A 221 0.07 -6.85 11.46
N ARG A 222 0.47 -5.76 12.10
CA ARG A 222 1.40 -5.77 13.23
C ARG A 222 0.87 -6.63 14.39
N LYS A 223 -0.42 -6.54 14.69
CA LYS A 223 -1.06 -7.44 15.66
C LYS A 223 -0.93 -8.91 15.26
N LYS A 224 -1.17 -9.25 13.97
CA LYS A 224 -1.05 -10.62 13.46
C LYS A 224 0.39 -11.14 13.43
N LEU A 225 1.38 -10.26 13.28
CA LEU A 225 2.81 -10.59 13.28
C LEU A 225 3.41 -10.61 14.69
N SER A 226 2.67 -10.18 15.71
CA SER A 226 3.10 -10.22 17.09
C SER A 226 3.25 -11.67 17.56
N PRO A 227 4.31 -11.99 18.33
CA PRO A 227 4.51 -13.33 18.88
C PRO A 227 3.41 -13.79 19.84
N ASP A 228 2.61 -12.86 20.35
CA ASP A 228 1.50 -13.15 21.26
C ASP A 228 0.17 -13.39 20.51
N TYR A 229 0.13 -13.26 19.20
CA TYR A 229 -1.06 -13.48 18.39
C TYR A 229 -1.30 -14.97 18.10
N VAL A 230 -2.48 -15.48 18.46
CA VAL A 230 -2.90 -16.86 18.17
C VAL A 230 -3.97 -16.87 17.08
N ALA A 231 -5.04 -16.12 17.29
CA ALA A 231 -6.18 -16.02 16.37
C ALA A 231 -6.94 -14.70 16.60
N PRO A 232 -7.87 -14.29 15.72
CA PRO A 232 -8.69 -13.13 15.96
C PRO A 232 -9.39 -13.20 17.32
N GLY A 233 -9.10 -12.23 18.21
CA GLY A 233 -9.64 -12.18 19.56
C GLY A 233 -8.92 -13.03 20.61
N ILE A 234 -7.89 -13.80 20.21
CA ILE A 234 -7.12 -14.67 21.14
C ILE A 234 -5.66 -14.23 21.12
N GLN A 235 -5.13 -13.88 22.31
CA GLN A 235 -3.72 -13.54 22.53
C GLN A 235 -3.14 -14.36 23.68
N VAL A 236 -1.85 -14.68 23.60
CA VAL A 236 -1.12 -15.32 24.71
C VAL A 236 -0.86 -14.27 25.78
N VAL A 237 -1.39 -14.49 26.98
CA VAL A 237 -1.07 -13.69 28.17
C VAL A 237 0.13 -14.34 28.87
N ARG A 238 1.32 -13.74 28.67
CA ARG A 238 2.51 -14.17 29.45
C ARG A 238 2.38 -13.60 30.85
N ARG A 239 2.21 -14.45 31.87
CA ARG A 239 2.36 -14.03 33.26
C ARG A 239 3.80 -13.56 33.45
N LYS A 240 4.01 -12.28 33.82
CA LYS A 240 5.31 -11.88 34.38
C LYS A 240 5.53 -12.67 35.65
N THR A 241 6.48 -13.57 35.63
CA THR A 241 6.99 -14.16 36.86
C THR A 241 7.67 -13.03 37.63
N VAL A 242 7.04 -12.53 38.68
CA VAL A 242 7.67 -11.62 39.63
C VAL A 242 8.68 -12.46 40.36
N VAL A 243 9.98 -12.25 40.08
CA VAL A 243 11.12 -12.74 40.86
C VAL A 243 11.47 -11.67 41.87
#